data_491586b838714d6dc203cdfc1672a6a6
#
_entry.id   491586b838714d6dc203cdfc1672a6a6
#
_cell.length_a   1.000
_cell.length_b   1.000
_cell.length_c   1.000
_cell.angle_alpha   90.00
_cell.angle_beta   90.00
_cell.angle_gamma   90.00
#
_symmetry.space_group_name_H-M   'P 1'
#
loop_
_entity.id
_entity.type
_entity.pdbx_description
1 polymer ?
#
loop_
_entity_poly.entity_id
_entity_poly.type
_entity_poly.pdbx_seq_one_letter_code
_entity_poly.pdbx_strand_id
1 'polypeptide(L)' 'MDERDFYTIDDMIKSLQSYKEQFSGDMIVMGPNNLPIVPYYDVMYNKIRMNELK' A
#
# COMPACT_ATOMS: atom_id res chain seq x y z
N MET A 1 21.27 12.20 -2.64
CA MET A 1 20.46 11.13 -2.07
C MET A 1 19.05 11.27 -2.56
N ASP A 2 18.47 10.18 -2.85
CA ASP A 2 17.15 10.16 -3.42
C ASP A 2 16.11 10.02 -2.31
N GLU A 3 15.10 10.85 -2.35
CA GLU A 3 14.00 10.74 -1.42
C GLU A 3 13.20 9.47 -1.66
N ARG A 4 13.56 8.70 -2.68
CA ARG A 4 12.89 7.42 -2.97
C ARG A 4 13.20 6.33 -1.98
N ASP A 5 14.07 6.59 -1.02
CA ASP A 5 14.35 5.61 0.02
C ASP A 5 13.10 5.30 0.85
N PHE A 6 12.14 6.19 0.85
CA PHE A 6 10.93 6.02 1.65
C PHE A 6 9.70 6.16 0.78
N TYR A 7 8.69 5.40 1.12
CA TYR A 7 7.39 5.44 0.47
C TYR A 7 6.36 5.77 1.54
N THR A 8 5.74 6.93 1.43
CA THR A 8 4.87 7.44 2.47
C THR A 8 3.41 7.10 2.20
N ILE A 9 2.57 7.34 3.21
CA ILE A 9 1.13 7.18 3.04
C ILE A 9 0.63 8.08 1.91
N ASP A 10 1.13 9.32 1.83
CA ASP A 10 0.73 10.23 0.77
C ASP A 10 1.10 9.69 -0.61
N ASP A 11 2.29 9.09 -0.72
CA ASP A 11 2.71 8.49 -1.98
C ASP A 11 1.77 7.35 -2.38
N MET A 12 1.39 6.54 -1.41
CA MET A 12 0.49 5.43 -1.67
C MET A 12 -0.90 5.91 -2.08
N ILE A 13 -1.41 6.94 -1.43
CA ILE A 13 -2.71 7.49 -1.78
C ILE A 13 -2.70 7.96 -3.23
N LYS A 14 -1.66 8.68 -3.63
CA LYS A 14 -1.56 9.17 -5.01
C LYS A 14 -1.55 8.02 -6.01
N SER A 15 -0.77 7.00 -5.73
CA SER A 15 -0.69 5.84 -6.63
C SER A 15 -2.04 5.13 -6.74
N LEU A 16 -2.67 4.89 -5.61
CA LEU A 16 -3.95 4.18 -5.60
C LEU A 16 -5.05 5.00 -6.23
N GLN A 17 -5.06 6.31 -6.05
CA GLN A 17 -6.05 7.17 -6.69
C GLN A 17 -5.91 7.15 -8.20
N SER A 18 -4.69 7.14 -8.69
CA SER A 18 -4.44 7.05 -10.12
C SER A 18 -5.02 5.76 -10.69
N TYR A 19 -4.78 4.65 -10.02
CA TYR A 19 -5.33 3.37 -10.47
C TYR A 19 -6.85 3.31 -10.33
N LYS A 20 -7.38 3.89 -9.27
CA LYS A 20 -8.82 3.94 -9.08
C LYS A 20 -9.52 4.67 -10.23
N GLU A 21 -8.90 5.75 -10.72
CA GLU A 21 -9.46 6.49 -11.84
C GLU A 21 -9.39 5.73 -13.15
N GLN A 22 -8.32 4.95 -13.33
CA GLN A 22 -8.13 4.18 -14.55
C GLN A 22 -8.99 2.92 -14.58
N PHE A 23 -9.23 2.33 -13.42
CA PHE A 23 -9.91 1.05 -13.35
C PHE A 23 -11.17 1.18 -12.51
N SER A 24 -11.09 0.87 -11.22
CA SER A 24 -12.27 0.91 -10.37
C SER A 24 -11.83 0.84 -8.92
N GLY A 25 -12.64 1.40 -8.03
CA GLY A 25 -12.35 1.34 -6.60
C GLY A 25 -12.54 -0.04 -6.00
N ASP A 26 -13.18 -0.95 -6.74
CA ASP A 26 -13.43 -2.30 -6.27
C ASP A 26 -12.32 -3.28 -6.64
N MET A 27 -11.32 -2.80 -7.37
CA MET A 27 -10.23 -3.67 -7.80
C MET A 27 -9.42 -4.13 -6.59
N ILE A 28 -9.11 -5.42 -6.56
CA ILE A 28 -8.42 -6.03 -5.43
C ILE A 28 -6.93 -5.69 -5.47
N VAL A 29 -6.37 -5.41 -4.28
CA VAL A 29 -4.93 -5.19 -4.14
C VAL A 29 -4.31 -6.45 -3.56
N MET A 30 -3.40 -7.04 -4.31
CA MET A 30 -2.77 -8.30 -3.94
C MET A 30 -1.31 -8.11 -3.59
N GLY A 31 -0.82 -8.93 -2.68
CA GLY A 31 0.59 -8.99 -2.37
C GLY A 31 1.34 -9.95 -3.28
N PRO A 32 2.63 -10.13 -3.04
CA PRO A 32 3.47 -10.96 -3.91
C PRO A 32 3.11 -12.43 -3.92
N ASN A 33 2.38 -12.91 -2.93
CA ASN A 33 1.96 -14.32 -2.87
C ASN A 33 0.52 -14.51 -3.33
N ASN A 34 -0.02 -13.53 -4.06
CA ASN A 34 -1.40 -13.57 -4.55
C ASN A 34 -2.43 -13.62 -3.42
N LEU A 35 -2.10 -13.02 -2.30
CA LEU A 35 -3.03 -12.86 -1.19
C LEU A 35 -3.37 -11.38 -1.04
N PRO A 36 -4.63 -11.05 -0.71
CA PRO A 36 -4.98 -9.66 -0.48
C PRO A 36 -4.12 -9.06 0.62
N ILE A 37 -3.78 -7.79 0.50
CA ILE A 37 -2.98 -7.12 1.52
C ILE A 37 -3.79 -6.04 2.21
N VAL A 38 -3.49 -5.84 3.49
CA VAL A 38 -4.08 -4.77 4.28
C VAL A 38 -2.98 -4.05 5.03
N PRO A 39 -3.12 -2.74 5.19
CA PRO A 39 -2.15 -2.00 6.01
C PRO A 39 -2.43 -2.17 7.49
N TYR A 40 -1.38 -2.11 8.29
CA TYR A 40 -1.54 -2.08 9.73
C TYR A 40 -0.43 -1.21 10.33
N TYR A 41 -0.71 -0.69 11.52
CA TYR A 41 0.24 0.15 12.21
C TYR A 41 1.18 -0.69 13.08
N ASP A 42 2.46 -0.57 12.83
CA ASP A 42 3.49 -1.26 13.61
C ASP A 42 3.95 -0.29 14.70
N VAL A 43 3.47 -0.49 15.92
CA VAL A 43 3.75 0.41 17.02
C VAL A 43 5.23 0.37 17.42
N MET A 44 5.88 -0.77 17.23
CA MET A 44 7.27 -0.93 17.60
C MET A 44 8.20 -0.06 16.78
N TYR A 45 7.94 0.02 15.48
CA TYR A 45 8.79 0.78 14.57
C TYR A 45 8.14 2.08 14.11
N ASN A 46 6.92 2.35 14.57
CA ASN A 46 6.20 3.57 14.22
C ASN A 46 6.10 3.71 12.69
N LYS A 47 5.63 2.68 12.05
CA LYS A 47 5.51 2.63 10.60
C LYS A 47 4.24 1.89 10.21
N ILE A 48 3.80 2.14 8.98
CA ILE A 48 2.72 1.37 8.38
C ILE A 48 3.34 0.21 7.62
N ARG A 49 2.83 -0.97 7.88
CA ARG A 49 3.27 -2.18 7.20
C ARG A 49 2.11 -2.81 6.46
N MET A 50 2.43 -3.56 5.43
CA MET A 50 1.44 -4.30 4.67
C MET A 50 1.48 -5.75 5.08
N ASN A 51 0.30 -6.32 5.35
CA ASN A 51 0.17 -7.70 5.75
C ASN A 51 -0.73 -8.43 4.77
N GLU A 52 -0.40 -9.66 4.45
CA GLU A 52 -1.22 -10.46 3.55
C GLU A 52 -2.26 -11.24 4.36
N LEU A 53 -3.49 -11.20 3.89
CA LEU A 53 -4.57 -11.97 4.49
C LEU A 53 -4.45 -13.43 4.07
N LYS A 54 -4.63 -14.33 5.03
CA LYS A 54 -4.55 -15.76 4.75
C LYS A 54 -5.90 -16.43 4.80
#